data_ec7b3b589c7fa1e78d62c5dc8037cadd
#
_entry.id   ec7b3b589c7fa1e78d62c5dc8037cadd
#
_cell.length_a   1.000
_cell.length_b   1.000
_cell.length_c   1.000
_cell.angle_alpha   90.00
_cell.angle_beta   90.00
_cell.angle_gamma   90.00
#
_symmetry.space_group_name_H-M   'P 1'
#
loop_
_entity.id
_entity.type
_entity.pdbx_description
1 polymer ?
#
loop_
_entity_poly.entity_id
_entity_poly.type
_entity_poly.pdbx_seq_one_letter_code
_entity_poly.pdbx_strand_id
1 'polypeptide(L)'
;MKTYDPSAAARDALATHPDRPATALVHDAPGARLVVFRIAPGQRVPEHTSASLVLLHVLSGSGLVSGAQGEREVEAGTIVAYEPNEPHGMRATSRELVLLAVIAPRPASR
;
A
#
# COMPACT_ATOMS: atom_id res chain seq x y z
N MET A 1 -6.34 13.49 -19.27
CA MET A 1 -5.50 13.58 -18.07
C MET A 1 -6.39 13.50 -16.84
N LYS A 2 -5.98 12.74 -15.86
CA LYS A 2 -6.67 12.62 -14.56
C LYS A 2 -5.70 12.98 -13.46
N THR A 3 -6.20 13.65 -12.43
CA THR A 3 -5.40 14.02 -11.27
C THR A 3 -6.06 13.48 -10.02
N TYR A 4 -5.25 13.08 -9.04
CA TYR A 4 -5.72 12.49 -7.80
C TYR A 4 -4.99 13.09 -6.61
N ASP A 5 -5.69 13.17 -5.49
CA ASP A 5 -5.09 13.48 -4.19
C ASP A 5 -5.11 12.20 -3.36
N PRO A 6 -4.00 11.45 -3.32
CA PRO A 6 -3.98 10.17 -2.62
C PRO A 6 -4.16 10.31 -1.10
N SER A 7 -3.71 11.41 -0.52
CA SER A 7 -3.89 11.64 0.91
C SER A 7 -5.36 11.83 1.26
N ALA A 8 -6.09 12.59 0.43
CA ALA A 8 -7.53 12.76 0.61
C ALA A 8 -8.26 11.43 0.42
N ALA A 9 -7.90 10.65 -0.60
CA ALA A 9 -8.51 9.35 -0.83
C ALA A 9 -8.31 8.41 0.36
N ALA A 10 -7.11 8.42 0.96
CA ALA A 10 -6.83 7.61 2.15
C ALA A 10 -7.63 8.07 3.36
N ARG A 11 -7.73 9.40 3.56
CA ARG A 11 -8.50 9.98 4.66
C ARG A 11 -9.97 9.58 4.58
N ASP A 12 -10.54 9.58 3.36
CA ASP A 12 -11.95 9.33 3.13
C ASP A 12 -12.26 7.83 2.96
N ALA A 13 -11.25 6.97 2.91
CA ALA A 13 -11.44 5.53 2.76
C ALA A 13 -12.20 4.96 3.96
N LEU A 14 -13.16 4.09 3.68
CA LEU A 14 -13.99 3.45 4.72
C LEU A 14 -13.43 2.07 5.04
N ALA A 15 -13.22 1.82 6.33
CA ALA A 15 -12.85 0.49 6.79
C ALA A 15 -14.08 -0.43 6.72
N THR A 16 -13.93 -1.58 6.09
CA THR A 16 -14.99 -2.58 5.98
C THR A 16 -14.95 -3.58 7.14
N HIS A 17 -13.85 -3.59 7.88
CA HIS A 17 -13.63 -4.49 9.02
C HIS A 17 -12.64 -3.85 9.99
N PRO A 18 -12.88 -3.94 11.33
CA PRO A 18 -12.01 -3.27 12.30
C PRO A 18 -10.57 -3.78 12.33
N ASP A 19 -10.34 -5.03 11.91
CA ASP A 19 -9.02 -5.64 11.94
C ASP A 19 -8.24 -5.49 10.63
N ARG A 20 -8.83 -4.83 9.64
CA ARG A 20 -8.21 -4.67 8.32
C ARG A 20 -8.01 -3.21 7.98
N PRO A 21 -6.94 -2.89 7.26
CA PRO A 21 -6.74 -1.52 6.78
C PRO A 21 -7.91 -1.01 5.94
N ALA A 22 -8.18 0.27 6.03
CA ALA A 22 -9.07 0.94 5.09
C ALA A 22 -8.33 1.11 3.76
N THR A 23 -8.98 0.81 2.65
CA THR A 23 -8.40 0.92 1.33
C THR A 23 -9.32 1.67 0.38
N ALA A 24 -8.74 2.33 -0.61
CA ALA A 24 -9.51 2.93 -1.69
C ALA A 24 -8.76 2.78 -3.00
N LEU A 25 -9.50 2.39 -4.04
CA LEU A 25 -8.97 2.30 -5.39
C LEU A 25 -8.96 3.72 -5.98
N VAL A 26 -7.79 4.22 -6.31
CA VAL A 26 -7.60 5.59 -6.82
C VAL A 26 -7.64 5.61 -8.34
N HIS A 27 -6.99 4.65 -8.97
CA HIS A 27 -6.93 4.54 -10.43
C HIS A 27 -6.87 3.07 -10.81
N ASP A 28 -7.57 2.70 -11.87
CA ASP A 28 -7.58 1.32 -12.34
C ASP A 28 -7.62 1.29 -13.87
N ALA A 29 -6.52 0.88 -14.45
CA ALA A 29 -6.35 0.75 -15.89
C ALA A 29 -5.44 -0.46 -16.17
N PRO A 30 -5.43 -1.00 -17.41
CA PRO A 30 -4.57 -2.14 -17.72
C PRO A 30 -3.10 -1.93 -17.42
N GLY A 31 -2.59 -0.71 -17.58
CA GLY A 31 -1.17 -0.40 -17.35
C GLY A 31 -0.79 -0.23 -15.89
N ALA A 32 -1.75 0.14 -15.03
CA ALA A 32 -1.45 0.35 -13.61
C ALA A 32 -2.72 0.41 -12.77
N ARG A 33 -2.60 -0.04 -11.53
CA ARG A 33 -3.62 0.14 -10.49
C ARG A 33 -2.98 0.90 -9.34
N LEU A 34 -3.69 1.92 -8.85
CA LEU A 34 -3.27 2.71 -7.70
C LEU A 34 -4.26 2.51 -6.56
N VAL A 35 -3.76 2.09 -5.42
CA VAL A 35 -4.57 1.82 -4.22
C VAL A 35 -3.94 2.56 -3.05
N VAL A 36 -4.74 3.25 -2.26
CA VAL A 36 -4.29 3.81 -0.99
C VAL A 36 -4.68 2.90 0.15
N PHE A 37 -3.81 2.85 1.16
CA PHE A 37 -4.02 2.08 2.39
C PHE A 37 -3.90 3.03 3.57
N ARG A 38 -4.86 2.94 4.49
CA ARG A 38 -4.75 3.58 5.81
C ARG A 38 -4.76 2.46 6.84
N ILE A 39 -3.60 2.23 7.44
CA ILE A 39 -3.34 1.11 8.34
C ILE A 39 -3.27 1.65 9.75
N ALA A 40 -4.26 1.32 10.57
CA ALA A 40 -4.29 1.75 11.96
C ALA A 40 -3.30 0.93 12.80
N PRO A 41 -2.85 1.46 13.95
CA PRO A 41 -1.97 0.69 14.83
C PRO A 41 -2.51 -0.72 15.10
N GLY A 42 -1.62 -1.72 14.96
CA GLY A 42 -1.98 -3.12 15.15
C GLY A 42 -2.54 -3.81 13.92
N GLN A 43 -2.93 -3.08 12.90
CA GLN A 43 -3.38 -3.66 11.64
C GLN A 43 -2.20 -3.95 10.71
N ARG A 44 -2.43 -4.83 9.75
CA ARG A 44 -1.41 -5.19 8.76
C ARG A 44 -2.02 -5.65 7.44
N VAL A 45 -1.22 -5.56 6.40
CA VAL A 45 -1.43 -6.27 5.14
C VAL A 45 -0.49 -7.48 5.19
N PRO A 46 -1.03 -8.71 5.21
CA PRO A 46 -0.19 -9.91 5.26
C PRO A 46 0.74 -10.01 4.07
N GLU A 47 1.88 -10.66 4.26
CA GLU A 47 2.83 -10.87 3.18
C GLU A 47 2.19 -11.69 2.06
N HIS A 48 2.39 -11.23 0.83
CA HIS A 48 1.88 -11.89 -0.37
C HIS A 48 2.81 -11.56 -1.55
N THR A 49 2.57 -12.19 -2.69
CA THR A 49 3.33 -11.94 -3.92
C THR A 49 2.40 -11.45 -5.02
N SER A 50 2.99 -10.75 -5.98
CA SER A 50 2.30 -10.29 -7.18
C SER A 50 3.24 -10.44 -8.36
N ALA A 51 2.71 -10.77 -9.53
CA ALA A 51 3.49 -10.80 -10.76
C ALA A 51 3.82 -9.40 -11.28
N SER A 52 3.24 -8.37 -10.69
CA SER A 52 3.46 -6.98 -11.06
C SER A 52 4.61 -6.36 -10.29
N LEU A 53 5.20 -5.31 -10.85
CA LEU A 53 6.02 -4.39 -10.08
C LEU A 53 5.11 -3.70 -9.06
N VAL A 54 5.57 -3.54 -7.83
CA VAL A 54 4.85 -2.84 -6.78
C VAL A 54 5.73 -1.74 -6.22
N LEU A 55 5.23 -0.51 -6.25
CA LEU A 55 5.87 0.63 -5.60
C LEU A 55 4.98 1.10 -4.47
N LEU A 56 5.55 1.28 -3.28
CA LEU A 56 4.85 1.86 -2.15
C LEU A 56 5.42 3.25 -1.89
N HIS A 57 4.55 4.23 -1.79
CA HIS A 57 4.92 5.59 -1.39
C HIS A 57 4.26 5.90 -0.06
N VAL A 58 5.05 6.07 0.98
CA VAL A 58 4.52 6.41 2.30
C VAL A 58 4.12 7.89 2.30
N LEU A 59 2.83 8.15 2.52
CA LEU A 59 2.27 9.50 2.48
C LEU A 59 2.29 10.16 3.85
N SER A 60 2.03 9.40 4.91
CA SER A 60 2.07 9.91 6.27
C SER A 60 2.27 8.78 7.27
N GLY A 61 2.69 9.14 8.47
CA GLY A 61 2.90 8.19 9.54
C GLY A 61 4.18 7.38 9.38
N SER A 62 4.20 6.22 10.02
CA SER A 62 5.35 5.32 10.02
C SER A 62 4.90 3.89 10.28
N GLY A 63 5.74 2.95 9.94
CA GLY A 63 5.46 1.54 10.15
C GLY A 63 6.60 0.67 9.65
N LEU A 64 6.28 -0.59 9.38
CA LEU A 64 7.23 -1.56 8.89
C LEU A 64 6.73 -2.15 7.57
N VAL A 65 7.64 -2.30 6.63
CA VAL A 65 7.40 -3.04 5.40
C VAL A 65 8.27 -4.27 5.38
N SER A 66 7.75 -5.37 4.86
CA SER A 66 8.49 -6.61 4.73
C SER A 66 8.77 -6.94 3.28
N GLY A 67 9.87 -7.63 3.05
CA GLY A 67 10.28 -8.12 1.75
C GLY A 67 11.09 -9.39 1.92
N ALA A 68 11.74 -9.83 0.85
CA ALA A 68 12.55 -11.06 0.86
C ALA A 68 13.69 -11.02 1.88
N GLN A 69 14.12 -9.82 2.28
CA GLN A 69 15.27 -9.62 3.18
C GLN A 69 14.87 -9.22 4.60
N GLY A 70 13.60 -9.39 4.96
CA GLY A 70 13.08 -9.05 6.29
C GLY A 70 12.29 -7.74 6.30
N GLU A 71 12.18 -7.14 7.47
CA GLU A 71 11.40 -5.91 7.66
C GLU A 71 12.30 -4.68 7.72
N ARG A 72 11.74 -3.53 7.28
CA ARG A 72 12.38 -2.22 7.40
C ARG A 72 11.38 -1.20 7.90
N GLU A 73 11.86 -0.28 8.73
CA GLU A 73 11.08 0.88 9.13
C GLU A 73 10.95 1.85 7.97
N VAL A 74 9.77 2.42 7.84
CA VAL A 74 9.46 3.45 6.84
C VAL A 74 8.70 4.59 7.47
N GLU A 75 8.82 5.77 6.88
CA GLU A 75 8.13 6.97 7.32
C GLU A 75 7.71 7.80 6.10
N ALA A 76 6.96 8.86 6.34
CA ALA A 76 6.48 9.73 5.27
C ALA A 76 7.61 10.14 4.33
N GLY A 77 7.37 10.04 3.03
CA GLY A 77 8.34 10.34 1.98
C GLY A 77 9.14 9.14 1.48
N THR A 78 9.12 8.01 2.19
CA THR A 78 9.82 6.80 1.75
C THR A 78 9.11 6.19 0.54
N ILE A 79 9.89 5.73 -0.43
CA ILE A 79 9.42 4.89 -1.53
C ILE A 79 10.08 3.53 -1.42
N VAL A 80 9.27 2.48 -1.50
CA VAL A 80 9.75 1.10 -1.49
C VAL A 80 9.41 0.47 -2.84
N ALA A 81 10.38 -0.15 -3.47
CA ALA A 81 10.18 -0.82 -4.75
C ALA A 81 10.35 -2.33 -4.57
N TYR A 82 9.34 -3.08 -5.00
CA TYR A 82 9.36 -4.55 -5.03
C TYR A 82 9.39 -5.02 -6.47
N GLU A 83 10.31 -5.92 -6.75
CA GLU A 83 10.35 -6.58 -8.06
C GLU A 83 9.16 -7.55 -8.20
N PRO A 84 8.78 -7.91 -9.43
CA PRO A 84 7.76 -8.93 -9.63
C PRO A 84 8.07 -10.21 -8.86
N ASN A 85 7.05 -10.76 -8.22
CA ASN A 85 7.11 -11.99 -7.41
C ASN A 85 7.92 -11.88 -6.11
N GLU A 86 8.37 -10.70 -5.75
CA GLU A 86 8.99 -10.48 -4.45
C GLU A 86 7.91 -10.43 -3.37
N PRO A 87 8.06 -11.20 -2.27
CA PRO A 87 7.12 -11.13 -1.16
C PRO A 87 7.08 -9.72 -0.57
N HIS A 88 5.90 -9.23 -0.24
CA HIS A 88 5.75 -7.91 0.35
C HIS A 88 4.56 -7.87 1.29
N GLY A 89 4.71 -7.11 2.35
CA GLY A 89 3.68 -6.87 3.34
C GLY A 89 3.96 -5.55 4.08
N MET A 90 2.99 -5.07 4.83
CA MET A 90 3.12 -3.85 5.62
C MET A 90 2.34 -3.98 6.91
N ARG A 91 2.81 -3.28 7.94
CA ARG A 91 2.07 -3.16 9.19
C ARG A 91 2.32 -1.82 9.85
N ALA A 92 1.30 -1.31 10.52
CA ALA A 92 1.45 -0.19 11.41
C ALA A 92 1.89 -0.69 12.78
N THR A 93 2.72 0.09 13.45
CA THR A 93 3.18 -0.22 14.81
C THR A 93 2.41 0.66 15.81
N SER A 94 3.04 1.66 16.40
CA SER A 94 2.40 2.55 17.36
C SER A 94 1.67 3.73 16.70
N ARG A 95 1.90 3.95 15.41
CA ARG A 95 1.31 5.03 14.63
C ARG A 95 0.56 4.48 13.44
N GLU A 96 -0.36 5.28 12.92
CA GLU A 96 -1.01 5.01 11.65
C GLU A 96 0.02 5.07 10.52
N LEU A 97 -0.11 4.19 9.54
CA LEU A 97 0.70 4.18 8.33
C LEU A 97 -0.21 4.38 7.14
N VAL A 98 0.01 5.43 6.37
CA VAL A 98 -0.76 5.74 5.17
C VAL A 98 0.17 5.68 3.97
N LEU A 99 -0.20 4.89 2.97
CA LEU A 99 0.62 4.74 1.78
C LEU A 99 -0.19 4.57 0.51
N LEU A 100 0.46 4.90 -0.61
CA LEU A 100 -0.04 4.67 -1.95
C LEU A 100 0.73 3.49 -2.55
N ALA A 101 0.01 2.50 -3.04
CA ALA A 101 0.59 1.40 -3.81
C ALA A 101 0.34 1.62 -5.30
N VAL A 102 1.39 1.53 -6.10
CA VAL A 102 1.32 1.51 -7.56
C VAL A 102 1.65 0.10 -8.00
N ILE A 103 0.72 -0.53 -8.70
CA ILE A 103 0.82 -1.93 -9.14
C ILE A 103 0.78 -1.93 -10.66
N ALA A 104 1.88 -2.27 -11.30
CA ALA A 104 2.02 -2.15 -12.75
C ALA A 104 2.67 -3.39 -13.36
N PRO A 105 2.03 -4.01 -14.36
CA PRO A 105 0.68 -3.74 -14.85
C PRO A 105 -0.39 -4.14 -13.83
N ARG A 106 -1.64 -3.74 -14.08
CA ARG A 106 -2.76 -4.17 -13.23
C ARG A 106 -2.79 -5.69 -13.17
N PRO A 107 -2.96 -6.29 -11.96
CA PRO A 107 -3.04 -7.74 -11.84
C PRO A 107 -4.15 -8.33 -12.71
N ALA A 108 -3.90 -9.51 -13.27
CA ALA A 108 -4.89 -10.21 -14.08
C ALA A 108 -6.10 -10.56 -13.22
N SER A 109 -7.28 -10.37 -13.81
CA SER A 109 -8.54 -10.82 -13.20
C SER A 109 -8.73 -12.31 -13.38
N ARG A 110 -9.51 -12.89 -12.51
CA ARG A 110 -9.92 -14.29 -12.59
C ARG A 110 -11.42 -14.42 -12.49
#